data_bc5b3064dd61ec8f7fefa78c1085a3b2
#
_entry.id   bc5b3064dd61ec8f7fefa78c1085a3b2
#
_cell.length_a   1.000
_cell.length_b   1.000
_cell.length_c   1.000
_cell.angle_alpha   90.00
_cell.angle_beta   90.00
_cell.angle_gamma   90.00
#
_symmetry.space_group_name_H-M   'P 1'
#
loop_
_entity.id
_entity.type
_entity.pdbx_description
1 polymer ?
#
loop_
_entity_poly.entity_id
_entity_poly.type
_entity_poly.pdbx_seq_one_letter_code
_entity_poly.pdbx_strand_id
1 'polypeptide(L)'
;MSQKSTHITDLFGTLPTPSYIIDENVLLHNGEILASVAAHTGCKILLAQKAFSNYDFYPLLSGYLSGTEASGLYEARLGAEEMPDKEVHVFCGAYR
;
A
#
# COMPACT_ATOMS: atom_id res chain seq x y z
N MET A 1 -27.71 2.51 2.65
CA MET A 1 -27.85 1.84 1.35
C MET A 1 -27.04 0.56 1.35
N SER A 2 -27.70 -0.52 1.10
CA SER A 2 -26.93 -1.74 1.00
C SER A 2 -26.22 -1.76 -0.35
N GLN A 3 -24.94 -1.89 -0.28
CA GLN A 3 -24.13 -2.00 -1.46
C GLN A 3 -24.07 -3.46 -1.87
N LYS A 4 -24.47 -3.74 -3.08
CA LYS A 4 -24.38 -5.09 -3.58
C LYS A 4 -22.91 -5.46 -3.68
N SER A 5 -22.50 -6.40 -2.87
CA SER A 5 -21.14 -6.88 -2.87
C SER A 5 -20.94 -7.81 -4.06
N THR A 6 -20.09 -7.41 -5.00
CA THR A 6 -19.67 -8.25 -6.11
C THR A 6 -18.47 -9.07 -5.67
N HIS A 7 -18.58 -10.37 -5.76
CA HIS A 7 -17.46 -11.23 -5.43
C HIS A 7 -16.38 -11.06 -6.49
N ILE A 8 -15.15 -10.83 -6.05
CA ILE A 8 -14.03 -10.57 -6.98
C ILE A 8 -13.85 -11.72 -7.97
N THR A 9 -14.14 -12.95 -7.55
CA THR A 9 -14.02 -14.12 -8.43
C THR A 9 -15.00 -14.07 -9.61
N ASP A 10 -16.09 -13.32 -9.50
CA ASP A 10 -17.05 -13.17 -10.59
C ASP A 10 -16.46 -12.38 -11.76
N LEU A 11 -15.38 -11.65 -11.54
CA LEU A 11 -14.71 -10.85 -12.55
C LEU A 11 -13.62 -11.61 -13.30
N PHE A 12 -13.22 -12.78 -12.81
CA PHE A 12 -12.05 -13.49 -13.35
C PHE A 12 -12.21 -13.84 -14.83
N GLY A 13 -13.42 -14.18 -15.25
CA GLY A 13 -13.68 -14.52 -16.65
C GLY A 13 -13.70 -13.32 -17.61
N THR A 14 -13.73 -12.09 -17.06
CA THR A 14 -13.81 -10.87 -17.87
C THR A 14 -12.49 -10.13 -17.97
N LEU A 15 -11.48 -10.59 -17.24
CA LEU A 15 -10.19 -9.91 -17.15
C LEU A 15 -9.17 -10.56 -18.07
N PRO A 16 -8.27 -9.77 -18.66
CA PRO A 16 -7.18 -10.33 -19.45
C PRO A 16 -6.23 -11.12 -18.54
N THR A 17 -5.65 -12.18 -19.09
CA THR A 17 -4.72 -13.02 -18.36
C THR A 17 -3.40 -13.10 -19.13
N PRO A 18 -2.25 -13.22 -18.44
CA PRO A 18 -2.11 -13.17 -16.98
C PRO A 18 -2.27 -11.76 -16.44
N SER A 19 -2.80 -11.62 -15.20
CA SER A 19 -2.94 -10.32 -14.56
C SER A 19 -2.91 -10.46 -13.04
N TYR A 20 -2.45 -9.41 -12.37
CA TYR A 20 -2.59 -9.28 -10.93
C TYR A 20 -3.89 -8.55 -10.63
N ILE A 21 -4.61 -9.03 -9.63
CA ILE A 21 -5.89 -8.45 -9.25
C ILE A 21 -5.78 -7.97 -7.81
N ILE A 22 -6.17 -6.71 -7.58
CA ILE A 22 -6.17 -6.13 -6.24
C ILE A 22 -7.62 -5.84 -5.85
N ASP A 23 -8.04 -6.43 -4.73
CA ASP A 23 -9.35 -6.15 -4.16
C ASP A 23 -9.21 -4.94 -3.25
N GLU A 24 -9.76 -3.81 -3.68
CA GLU A 24 -9.64 -2.54 -2.97
C GLU A 24 -10.31 -2.61 -1.59
N ASN A 25 -11.40 -3.35 -1.45
CA ASN A 25 -12.09 -3.48 -0.16
C ASN A 25 -11.23 -4.22 0.86
N VAL A 26 -10.51 -5.25 0.42
CA VAL A 26 -9.57 -5.98 1.28
C VAL A 26 -8.41 -5.08 1.66
N LEU A 27 -7.91 -4.31 0.71
CA LEU A 27 -6.80 -3.38 0.95
C LEU A 27 -7.20 -2.31 1.97
N LEU A 28 -8.40 -1.75 1.85
CA LEU A 28 -8.94 -0.78 2.81
C LEU A 28 -9.06 -1.38 4.20
N HIS A 29 -9.61 -2.58 4.29
CA HIS A 29 -9.77 -3.28 5.57
C HIS A 29 -8.43 -3.53 6.24
N ASN A 30 -7.45 -3.96 5.48
CA ASN A 30 -6.09 -4.16 5.99
C ASN A 30 -5.47 -2.84 6.45
N GLY A 31 -5.70 -1.75 5.71
CA GLY A 31 -5.25 -0.42 6.10
C GLY A 31 -5.83 0.02 7.43
N GLU A 32 -7.12 -0.22 7.64
CA GLU A 32 -7.79 0.10 8.89
C GLU A 32 -7.22 -0.68 10.07
N ILE A 33 -6.93 -1.96 9.88
CA ILE A 33 -6.31 -2.79 10.91
C ILE A 33 -4.93 -2.25 11.27
N LEU A 34 -4.11 -1.94 10.26
CA LEU A 34 -2.76 -1.41 10.49
C LEU A 34 -2.80 -0.06 11.20
N ALA A 35 -3.72 0.83 10.80
CA ALA A 35 -3.89 2.12 11.45
C ALA A 35 -4.30 1.96 12.92
N SER A 36 -5.15 0.99 13.21
CA SER A 36 -5.56 0.67 14.58
C SER A 36 -4.36 0.20 15.42
N VAL A 37 -3.53 -0.67 14.87
CA VAL A 37 -2.32 -1.14 15.56
C VAL A 37 -1.38 0.04 15.83
N ALA A 38 -1.15 0.90 14.84
CA ALA A 38 -0.30 2.07 15.00
C ALA A 38 -0.83 3.00 16.12
N ALA A 39 -2.14 3.23 16.14
CA ALA A 39 -2.75 4.09 17.16
C ALA A 39 -2.62 3.51 18.57
N HIS A 40 -2.78 2.20 18.72
CA HIS A 40 -2.71 1.55 20.03
C HIS A 40 -1.29 1.42 20.56
N THR A 41 -0.31 1.28 19.69
CA THR A 41 1.08 1.04 20.09
C THR A 41 1.95 2.29 20.06
N GLY A 42 1.51 3.34 19.36
CA GLY A 42 2.34 4.51 19.12
C GLY A 42 3.42 4.29 18.07
N CYS A 43 3.41 3.14 17.39
CA CYS A 43 4.37 2.83 16.35
C CYS A 43 3.95 3.42 15.02
N LYS A 44 4.94 3.70 14.19
CA LYS A 44 4.71 4.07 12.79
C LYS A 44 4.77 2.82 11.94
N ILE A 45 3.88 2.74 10.97
CA ILE A 45 3.87 1.62 10.03
C ILE A 45 4.14 2.16 8.65
N LEU A 46 5.10 1.57 7.97
CA LEU A 46 5.56 2.00 6.66
C LEU A 46 5.24 0.93 5.62
N LEU A 47 4.96 1.37 4.40
CA LEU A 47 4.77 0.45 3.28
C LEU A 47 6.13 0.02 2.74
N ALA A 48 6.43 -1.27 2.83
CA ALA A 48 7.64 -1.83 2.24
C ALA A 48 7.42 -1.99 0.73
N GLN A 49 8.01 -1.10 -0.04
CA GLN A 49 7.73 -1.03 -1.48
C GLN A 49 8.24 -2.24 -2.27
N LYS A 50 9.22 -2.95 -1.75
CA LYS A 50 9.64 -4.21 -2.37
C LYS A 50 8.55 -5.28 -2.35
N ALA A 51 7.63 -5.19 -1.39
CA ALA A 51 6.53 -6.13 -1.28
C ALA A 51 5.28 -5.64 -2.01
N PHE A 52 5.10 -4.33 -2.09
CA PHE A 52 3.94 -3.74 -2.74
C PHE A 52 4.33 -2.35 -3.26
N SER A 53 4.30 -2.18 -4.56
CA SER A 53 4.65 -0.91 -5.19
C SER A 53 3.64 -0.47 -6.25
N ASN A 54 2.39 -0.93 -6.13
CA ASN A 54 1.32 -0.47 -7.01
C ASN A 54 0.91 0.95 -6.56
N TYR A 55 1.55 1.95 -7.15
CA TYR A 55 1.44 3.34 -6.72
C TYR A 55 0.06 3.93 -6.96
N ASP A 56 -0.79 3.32 -7.76
CA ASP A 56 -2.17 3.78 -7.91
C ASP A 56 -2.92 3.75 -6.58
N PHE A 57 -2.50 2.91 -5.65
CA PHE A 57 -3.11 2.78 -4.33
C PHE A 57 -2.37 3.56 -3.23
N TYR A 58 -1.28 4.25 -3.55
CA TYR A 58 -0.54 5.02 -2.55
C TYR A 58 -1.39 6.14 -1.93
N PRO A 59 -2.19 6.90 -2.69
CA PRO A 59 -3.06 7.90 -2.07
C PRO A 59 -4.02 7.31 -1.04
N LEU A 60 -4.59 6.15 -1.32
CA LEU A 60 -5.47 5.46 -0.40
C LEU A 60 -4.71 5.02 0.86
N LEU A 61 -3.55 4.38 0.68
CA LEU A 61 -2.73 3.89 1.78
C LEU A 61 -2.16 5.02 2.63
N SER A 62 -1.93 6.20 2.06
CA SER A 62 -1.40 7.34 2.80
C SER A 62 -2.33 7.78 3.93
N GLY A 63 -3.63 7.46 3.86
CA GLY A 63 -4.56 7.75 4.93
C GLY A 63 -4.41 6.84 6.15
N TYR A 64 -3.69 5.73 6.01
CA TYR A 64 -3.55 4.73 7.07
C TYR A 64 -2.12 4.53 7.54
N LEU A 65 -1.15 4.77 6.67
CA LEU A 65 0.25 4.49 6.95
C LEU A 65 1.04 5.77 7.15
N SER A 66 2.18 5.66 7.83
CA SER A 66 3.04 6.81 8.12
C SER A 66 3.97 7.18 6.99
N GLY A 67 4.13 6.30 6.01
CA GLY A 67 5.01 6.55 4.88
C GLY A 67 5.42 5.27 4.19
N THR A 68 6.58 5.33 3.55
CA THR A 68 7.12 4.22 2.77
C THR A 68 8.50 3.83 3.27
N GLU A 69 8.85 2.58 3.03
CA GLU A 69 10.20 2.07 3.22
C GLU A 69 10.75 1.70 1.84
N ALA A 70 11.98 2.09 1.58
CA ALA A 70 12.63 1.90 0.29
C ALA A 70 13.90 1.09 0.45
N SER A 71 14.15 0.19 -0.49
CA SER A 71 15.37 -0.61 -0.53
C SER A 71 16.46 0.04 -1.39
N GLY A 72 16.16 1.17 -2.04
CA GLY A 72 17.08 1.90 -2.87
C GLY A 72 16.51 3.23 -3.33
N LEU A 73 17.29 3.93 -4.14
CA LEU A 73 16.96 5.31 -4.57
C LEU A 73 15.64 5.38 -5.36
N TYR A 74 15.40 4.44 -6.26
CA TYR A 74 14.21 4.50 -7.10
C TYR A 74 12.94 4.33 -6.29
N GLU A 75 12.94 3.42 -5.32
CA GLU A 75 11.81 3.25 -4.41
C GLU A 75 11.64 4.47 -3.50
N ALA A 76 12.74 5.06 -3.07
CA ALA A 76 12.68 6.28 -2.26
C ALA A 76 12.00 7.42 -3.03
N ARG A 77 12.36 7.60 -4.30
CA ARG A 77 11.71 8.57 -5.17
C ARG A 77 10.24 8.28 -5.36
N LEU A 78 9.91 7.02 -5.62
CA LEU A 78 8.52 6.62 -5.80
C LEU A 78 7.68 6.97 -4.57
N GLY A 79 8.18 6.64 -3.38
CA GLY A 79 7.49 6.97 -2.14
C GLY A 79 7.32 8.46 -1.94
N ALA A 80 8.36 9.24 -2.22
CA ALA A 80 8.31 10.69 -2.06
C ALA A 80 7.33 11.33 -3.04
N GLU A 81 7.25 10.83 -4.26
CA GLU A 81 6.39 11.38 -5.29
C GLU A 81 4.92 10.97 -5.13
N GLU A 82 4.68 9.71 -4.81
CA GLU A 82 3.34 9.13 -4.81
C GLU A 82 2.66 9.14 -3.44
N MET A 83 3.43 9.38 -2.38
CA MET A 83 2.90 9.53 -1.03
C MET A 83 3.51 10.79 -0.41
N PRO A 84 3.20 11.98 -0.97
CA PRO A 84 3.78 13.24 -0.51
C PRO A 84 3.38 13.54 0.93
N ASP A 85 4.22 14.28 1.62
CA ASP A 85 4.03 14.68 3.03
C ASP A 85 4.07 13.52 4.02
N LYS A 86 4.50 12.35 3.57
CA LYS A 86 4.70 11.18 4.43
C LYS A 86 6.19 10.89 4.53
N GLU A 87 6.55 10.05 5.51
CA GLU A 87 7.94 9.71 5.74
C GLU A 87 8.47 8.77 4.68
N VAL A 88 9.74 8.92 4.33
CA VAL A 88 10.43 7.99 3.44
C VAL A 88 11.64 7.47 4.21
N HIS A 89 11.66 6.18 4.48
CA HIS A 89 12.77 5.50 5.14
C HIS A 89 13.51 4.64 4.14
N VAL A 90 14.81 4.72 4.16
CA VAL A 90 15.66 3.92 3.26
C VAL A 90 16.47 2.94 4.09
N PHE A 91 16.37 1.68 3.74
CA PHE A 91 17.17 0.63 4.35
C PHE A 91 17.73 -0.28 3.26
N CYS A 92 19.05 -0.40 3.20
CA CYS A 92 19.71 -1.37 2.34
C CYS A 92 20.96 -1.88 3.04
N GLY A 93 21.40 -3.08 2.64
CA GLY A 93 22.54 -3.73 3.29
C GLY A 93 23.87 -3.01 3.06
N ALA A 94 23.96 -2.18 2.02
CA ALA A 94 25.17 -1.43 1.70
C ALA A 94 24.81 -0.10 1.06
N TYR A 95 25.41 0.96 1.54
CA TYR A 95 25.25 2.31 1.00
C TYR A 95 26.51 2.71 0.25
N ARG A 96 26.34 3.48 -0.81
CA ARG A 96 27.45 4.06 -1.55
C ARG A 96 27.53 5.55 -1.32
#